data_bfb3516e01512299b5574b262e50ed94
#
_entry.id   bfb3516e01512299b5574b262e50ed94
#
_cell.length_a   1.000
_cell.length_b   1.000
_cell.length_c   1.000
_cell.angle_alpha   90.00
_cell.angle_beta   90.00
_cell.angle_gamma   90.00
#
_symmetry.space_group_name_H-M   'P 1'
#
loop_
_entity.id
_entity.type
_entity.pdbx_description
1 polymer ?
#
loop_
_entity_poly.entity_id
_entity_poly.type
_entity_poly.pdbx_seq_one_letter_code
_entity_poly.pdbx_strand_id
1 'polypeptide(L)'
;MYVIASGNLREENDKIVRAYKEDNNEQEISLKNIKYLKDVQTTKQTLISVVDLDDVKANINVSSYLIDISNAYVSENSIYLLDQKYDYTDSIPPISKLFGLKGILGVLTYNDDYDYSNDYYTEIYKFDISGDGKVSYNTKNKIIGKTINQYSLDEQNGHLRIALYDNDGAKIAIFDENLKQIGISNHVAKGEKMYSSRFMGNKAYLVTYKTVDPLFVIDLSNETKPTVLGELHIPGYSTYLHPYDENHLIGIGMETEEIVNKNSIGKVTSTTSKITGMKMALFDVSDVNNPTQLSQTIIGDSRTTSAILTNPKALLFSKEKQLLAIPVNNYSEDFEIDSSIDSYSSIVDSYTNYNKSYVSEGYFVYKININDGFNLKGVITHETSQKNKNQSSYSYNYYNSKLLRGLYIDNNLYTISETAIKVNNLDTLELIDELKIK
;
A
#
# COMPACT_ATOMS: atom_id res chain seq x y z
N MET A 1 21.19 -9.30 4.85
CA MET A 1 19.81 -9.19 4.29
C MET A 1 18.88 -10.05 5.10
N TYR A 2 17.67 -9.56 5.38
CA TYR A 2 16.63 -10.34 6.06
C TYR A 2 15.52 -10.70 5.07
N VAL A 3 15.09 -11.97 5.06
CA VAL A 3 13.96 -12.48 4.28
C VAL A 3 12.94 -13.02 5.24
N ILE A 4 11.71 -12.47 5.18
CA ILE A 4 10.59 -12.87 6.04
C ILE A 4 9.54 -13.52 5.16
N ALA A 5 9.16 -14.75 5.47
CA ALA A 5 8.15 -15.50 4.75
C ALA A 5 7.14 -16.12 5.71
N SER A 6 5.86 -16.01 5.41
CA SER A 6 4.79 -16.62 6.19
C SER A 6 3.90 -17.48 5.32
N GLY A 7 3.43 -18.59 5.87
CA GLY A 7 2.55 -19.52 5.19
C GLY A 7 1.91 -20.53 6.12
N ASN A 8 0.88 -21.22 5.63
CA ASN A 8 0.24 -22.29 6.38
C ASN A 8 1.21 -23.49 6.51
N LEU A 9 1.17 -24.14 7.67
CA LEU A 9 1.74 -25.46 7.80
C LEU A 9 1.01 -26.40 6.83
N ARG A 10 1.77 -27.15 6.02
CA ARG A 10 1.21 -28.12 5.09
C ARG A 10 1.12 -29.48 5.76
N GLU A 11 0.08 -30.21 5.47
CA GLU A 11 -0.06 -31.61 5.83
C GLU A 11 0.03 -32.47 4.56
N GLU A 12 1.02 -33.35 4.51
CA GLU A 12 1.22 -34.31 3.42
C GLU A 12 1.40 -35.70 4.02
N ASN A 13 0.58 -36.66 3.59
CA ASN A 13 0.64 -38.07 4.06
C ASN A 13 0.58 -38.19 5.60
N ASP A 14 -0.36 -37.49 6.25
CA ASP A 14 -0.53 -37.44 7.71
C ASP A 14 0.70 -36.85 8.47
N LYS A 15 1.56 -36.12 7.80
CA LYS A 15 2.70 -35.42 8.39
C LYS A 15 2.64 -33.94 8.10
N ILE A 16 3.00 -33.13 9.10
CA ILE A 16 3.15 -31.69 8.92
C ILE A 16 4.50 -31.45 8.22
N VAL A 17 4.43 -30.97 6.99
CA VAL A 17 5.61 -30.58 6.20
C VAL A 17 6.01 -29.17 6.54
N ARG A 18 7.26 -28.99 6.94
CA ARG A 18 7.89 -27.74 7.34
C ARG A 18 9.24 -27.65 6.66
N ALA A 19 9.23 -27.09 5.48
CA ALA A 19 10.41 -27.06 4.66
C ALA A 19 10.57 -25.72 3.96
N TYR A 20 11.79 -25.36 3.65
CA TYR A 20 12.17 -24.31 2.72
C TYR A 20 13.09 -24.90 1.67
N LYS A 21 13.26 -24.20 0.55
CA LYS A 21 14.18 -24.65 -0.49
C LYS A 21 15.42 -23.77 -0.50
N GLU A 22 16.57 -24.41 -0.51
CA GLU A 22 17.88 -23.79 -0.69
C GLU A 22 18.58 -24.50 -1.84
N ASP A 23 19.01 -23.77 -2.86
CA ASP A 23 19.63 -24.32 -4.07
C ASP A 23 18.85 -25.49 -4.72
N ASN A 24 17.51 -25.36 -4.79
CA ASN A 24 16.58 -26.40 -5.23
C ASN A 24 16.50 -27.65 -4.31
N ASN A 25 17.23 -27.69 -3.22
CA ASN A 25 17.13 -28.73 -2.22
C ASN A 25 16.12 -28.35 -1.15
N GLU A 26 15.22 -29.28 -0.82
CA GLU A 26 14.25 -29.09 0.26
C GLU A 26 14.93 -29.34 1.61
N GLN A 27 14.85 -28.37 2.50
CA GLN A 27 15.38 -28.43 3.87
C GLN A 27 14.23 -28.55 4.85
N GLU A 28 14.13 -29.67 5.54
CA GLU A 28 13.10 -29.88 6.55
C GLU A 28 13.44 -29.16 7.86
N ILE A 29 12.47 -28.44 8.43
CA ILE A 29 12.60 -27.81 9.74
C ILE A 29 12.08 -28.78 10.81
N SER A 30 12.96 -29.27 11.66
CA SER A 30 12.57 -30.11 12.80
C SER A 30 11.56 -29.39 13.71
N LEU A 31 10.53 -30.10 14.21
CA LEU A 31 9.57 -29.57 15.20
C LEU A 31 10.25 -28.92 16.40
N LYS A 32 11.39 -29.46 16.82
CA LYS A 32 12.16 -28.92 17.96
C LYS A 32 12.73 -27.53 17.70
N ASN A 33 12.85 -27.14 16.41
CA ASN A 33 13.43 -25.87 15.98
C ASN A 33 12.34 -24.82 15.69
N ILE A 34 11.05 -25.20 15.77
CA ILE A 34 9.94 -24.26 15.63
C ILE A 34 9.67 -23.63 17.00
N LYS A 35 9.87 -22.33 17.09
CA LYS A 35 9.66 -21.58 18.31
C LYS A 35 8.17 -21.24 18.47
N TYR A 36 7.63 -21.59 19.63
CA TYR A 36 6.27 -21.29 20.03
C TYR A 36 6.26 -20.12 21.00
N LEU A 37 5.43 -19.11 20.73
CA LEU A 37 5.21 -18.00 21.65
C LEU A 37 3.97 -18.23 22.48
N LYS A 38 4.06 -18.02 23.80
CA LYS A 38 2.94 -18.18 24.72
C LYS A 38 1.76 -17.31 24.27
N ASP A 39 0.56 -17.85 24.38
CA ASP A 39 -0.73 -17.20 24.07
C ASP A 39 -0.95 -16.88 22.56
N VAL A 40 -0.15 -17.45 21.66
CA VAL A 40 -0.36 -17.36 20.21
C VAL A 40 -1.03 -18.66 19.73
N GLN A 41 -2.18 -18.50 19.06
CA GLN A 41 -2.92 -19.61 18.46
C GLN A 41 -2.99 -19.39 16.95
N THR A 42 -2.22 -20.15 16.19
CA THR A 42 -2.21 -20.10 14.73
C THR A 42 -1.70 -21.41 14.14
N THR A 43 -2.14 -21.71 12.92
CA THR A 43 -1.59 -22.77 12.08
C THR A 43 -0.56 -22.25 11.07
N LYS A 44 -0.24 -20.97 11.13
CA LYS A 44 0.74 -20.36 10.24
C LYS A 44 2.13 -20.35 10.85
N GLN A 45 3.10 -20.53 9.99
CA GLN A 45 4.52 -20.50 10.29
C GLN A 45 5.16 -19.29 9.62
N THR A 46 5.93 -18.55 10.38
CA THR A 46 6.76 -17.46 9.84
C THR A 46 8.22 -17.81 9.98
N LEU A 47 8.94 -17.69 8.87
CA LEU A 47 10.40 -17.86 8.77
C LEU A 47 11.06 -16.51 8.72
N ILE A 48 12.12 -16.35 9.52
CA ILE A 48 13.04 -15.22 9.44
C ILE A 48 14.39 -15.80 9.01
N SER A 49 14.81 -15.46 7.80
CA SER A 49 16.08 -15.92 7.22
C SER A 49 17.06 -14.77 7.17
N VAL A 50 18.28 -15.02 7.60
CA VAL A 50 19.40 -14.08 7.56
C VAL A 50 20.37 -14.55 6.47
N VAL A 51 20.58 -13.69 5.48
CA VAL A 51 21.46 -13.97 4.33
C VAL A 51 22.65 -13.00 4.38
N ASP A 52 23.86 -13.54 4.39
CA ASP A 52 25.08 -12.76 4.21
C ASP A 52 25.26 -12.44 2.73
N LEU A 53 25.32 -11.16 2.39
CA LEU A 53 25.51 -10.72 1.01
C LEU A 53 26.99 -10.60 0.61
N ASP A 54 27.90 -10.57 1.59
CA ASP A 54 29.34 -10.52 1.37
C ASP A 54 29.93 -11.92 1.17
N ASP A 55 29.25 -12.94 1.75
CA ASP A 55 29.57 -14.35 1.51
C ASP A 55 28.31 -15.13 1.06
N VAL A 56 28.06 -15.12 -0.23
CA VAL A 56 26.92 -15.83 -0.87
C VAL A 56 26.98 -17.36 -0.74
N LYS A 57 28.10 -17.91 -0.25
CA LYS A 57 28.26 -19.34 0.04
C LYS A 57 28.04 -19.68 1.51
N ALA A 58 27.90 -18.68 2.36
CA ALA A 58 27.56 -18.90 3.76
C ALA A 58 26.18 -19.54 3.89
N ASN A 59 26.02 -20.44 4.86
CA ASN A 59 24.73 -21.05 5.16
C ASN A 59 23.71 -20.00 5.59
N ILE A 60 22.50 -20.07 5.04
CA ILE A 60 21.38 -19.22 5.46
C ILE A 60 20.95 -19.61 6.88
N ASN A 61 20.92 -18.63 7.76
CA ASN A 61 20.42 -18.85 9.12
C ASN A 61 18.91 -18.65 9.14
N VAL A 62 18.13 -19.73 9.35
CA VAL A 62 16.67 -19.71 9.34
C VAL A 62 16.14 -19.92 10.75
N SER A 63 15.35 -18.98 11.24
CA SER A 63 14.56 -19.10 12.46
C SER A 63 13.07 -19.25 12.12
N SER A 64 12.40 -20.19 12.78
CA SER A 64 11.00 -20.51 12.55
C SER A 64 10.16 -20.24 13.79
N TYR A 65 9.03 -19.57 13.61
CA TYR A 65 8.08 -19.21 14.65
C TYR A 65 6.65 -19.57 14.23
N LEU A 66 5.83 -20.03 15.18
CA LEU A 66 4.38 -20.18 14.99
C LEU A 66 3.71 -18.82 15.25
N ILE A 67 3.70 -17.98 14.25
CA ILE A 67 3.01 -16.67 14.25
C ILE A 67 2.44 -16.43 12.84
N ASP A 68 1.29 -15.76 12.80
CA ASP A 68 0.76 -15.17 11.57
C ASP A 68 1.28 -13.75 11.43
N ILE A 69 1.42 -13.26 10.20
CA ILE A 69 1.82 -11.88 9.95
C ILE A 69 1.01 -11.28 8.79
N SER A 70 0.59 -10.05 8.96
CA SER A 70 -0.03 -9.22 7.95
C SER A 70 0.94 -8.19 7.36
N ASN A 71 1.85 -7.67 8.21
CA ASN A 71 2.88 -6.70 7.84
C ASN A 71 4.19 -6.99 8.55
N ALA A 72 5.29 -6.53 7.96
CA ALA A 72 6.61 -6.58 8.56
C ALA A 72 7.34 -5.24 8.34
N TYR A 73 8.08 -4.80 9.34
CA TYR A 73 8.97 -3.65 9.28
C TYR A 73 10.33 -4.01 9.85
N VAL A 74 11.38 -3.64 9.18
CA VAL A 74 12.76 -3.88 9.60
C VAL A 74 13.47 -2.54 9.71
N SER A 75 13.94 -2.24 10.91
CA SER A 75 14.82 -1.12 11.21
C SER A 75 16.29 -1.57 11.21
N GLU A 76 17.17 -0.69 11.64
CA GLU A 76 18.59 -1.02 11.82
C GLU A 76 18.78 -2.08 12.92
N ASN A 77 18.02 -1.99 14.01
CA ASN A 77 18.25 -2.79 15.24
C ASN A 77 17.11 -3.76 15.57
N SER A 78 16.00 -3.72 14.83
CA SER A 78 14.81 -4.49 15.18
C SER A 78 14.05 -4.99 13.94
N ILE A 79 13.37 -6.12 14.11
CA ILE A 79 12.31 -6.59 13.19
C ILE A 79 11.00 -6.54 13.95
N TYR A 80 10.01 -5.87 13.38
CA TYR A 80 8.63 -5.84 13.88
C TYR A 80 7.75 -6.64 12.93
N LEU A 81 7.10 -7.68 13.46
CA LEU A 81 6.11 -8.47 12.75
C LEU A 81 4.73 -8.14 13.32
N LEU A 82 3.78 -7.87 12.46
CA LEU A 82 2.44 -7.46 12.84
C LEU A 82 1.42 -8.51 12.42
N ASP A 83 0.51 -8.85 13.33
CA ASP A 83 -0.65 -9.69 13.05
C ASP A 83 -1.92 -8.89 13.35
N GLN A 84 -2.75 -8.65 12.33
CA GLN A 84 -3.99 -7.91 12.46
C GLN A 84 -5.15 -8.89 12.65
N LYS A 85 -5.80 -8.80 13.79
CA LYS A 85 -6.90 -9.67 14.20
C LYS A 85 -8.18 -8.89 14.45
N TYR A 86 -9.28 -9.60 14.29
CA TYR A 86 -10.59 -9.12 14.64
C TYR A 86 -10.96 -9.63 16.03
N ASP A 87 -11.37 -8.73 16.94
CA ASP A 87 -11.80 -9.13 18.27
C ASP A 87 -13.26 -9.59 18.22
N TYR A 88 -13.47 -10.90 18.30
CA TYR A 88 -14.80 -11.49 18.35
C TYR A 88 -15.36 -11.61 19.78
N THR A 89 -14.58 -11.28 20.80
CA THR A 89 -14.93 -11.60 22.19
C THR A 89 -16.11 -10.79 22.71
N ASP A 90 -16.34 -9.58 22.20
CA ASP A 90 -17.47 -8.74 22.58
C ASP A 90 -18.72 -8.97 21.72
N SER A 91 -18.62 -9.72 20.62
CA SER A 91 -19.75 -9.95 19.69
C SER A 91 -20.69 -11.10 20.12
N ILE A 92 -20.29 -11.94 21.08
CA ILE A 92 -21.16 -12.97 21.67
C ILE A 92 -21.67 -12.46 23.02
N PRO A 93 -22.92 -11.99 23.12
CA PRO A 93 -23.47 -11.62 24.42
C PRO A 93 -23.37 -12.81 25.36
N PRO A 94 -23.01 -12.59 26.65
CA PRO A 94 -22.99 -13.65 27.62
C PRO A 94 -24.29 -14.45 27.57
N ILE A 95 -24.21 -15.78 27.60
CA ILE A 95 -25.39 -16.69 27.58
C ILE A 95 -26.46 -16.26 28.59
N SER A 96 -26.05 -15.65 29.71
CA SER A 96 -26.95 -15.05 30.70
C SER A 96 -27.78 -13.85 30.17
N LYS A 97 -27.35 -13.17 29.08
CA LYS A 97 -28.11 -12.11 28.40
C LYS A 97 -28.99 -12.65 27.27
N LEU A 98 -28.64 -13.77 26.65
CA LEU A 98 -29.47 -14.47 25.67
C LEU A 98 -30.70 -15.13 26.32
N PHE A 99 -30.58 -15.56 27.58
CA PHE A 99 -31.68 -16.13 28.36
C PHE A 99 -32.08 -15.18 29.50
N GLY A 100 -32.40 -13.92 29.17
CA GLY A 100 -33.02 -13.02 30.13
C GLY A 100 -34.30 -13.67 30.69
N LEU A 101 -34.25 -14.05 31.98
CA LEU A 101 -35.38 -14.55 32.75
C LEU A 101 -36.48 -13.48 32.90
N LYS A 102 -37.11 -13.07 31.79
CA LYS A 102 -38.37 -12.34 31.79
C LYS A 102 -39.29 -12.93 30.72
N GLY A 103 -40.09 -13.89 31.17
CA GLY A 103 -41.39 -14.18 30.59
C GLY A 103 -41.40 -15.01 29.30
N ILE A 104 -42.08 -16.12 29.40
CA ILE A 104 -42.40 -17.09 28.34
C ILE A 104 -43.23 -16.52 27.17
N LEU A 105 -43.42 -15.22 27.08
CA LEU A 105 -44.15 -14.53 26.00
C LEU A 105 -43.58 -13.11 25.78
N GLY A 106 -42.34 -13.03 25.32
CA GLY A 106 -41.76 -11.77 24.89
C GLY A 106 -41.24 -11.90 23.48
N VAL A 107 -41.86 -11.21 22.54
CA VAL A 107 -41.31 -10.85 21.24
C VAL A 107 -39.87 -10.42 21.49
N LEU A 108 -38.93 -11.04 20.81
CA LEU A 108 -37.53 -10.59 20.74
C LEU A 108 -37.53 -9.20 20.13
N THR A 109 -37.68 -8.16 20.95
CA THR A 109 -37.29 -6.82 20.54
C THR A 109 -35.79 -6.82 20.51
N TYR A 110 -35.21 -6.92 19.32
CA TYR A 110 -33.85 -6.55 19.04
C TYR A 110 -33.73 -5.07 19.43
N ASN A 111 -33.12 -4.77 20.56
CA ASN A 111 -32.67 -3.41 20.81
C ASN A 111 -31.49 -3.16 19.87
N ASP A 112 -31.67 -2.23 18.94
CA ASP A 112 -30.65 -1.73 18.00
C ASP A 112 -29.47 -0.98 18.68
N ASP A 113 -29.40 -0.95 20.01
CA ASP A 113 -28.38 -0.29 20.82
C ASP A 113 -27.20 -1.19 21.20
N TYR A 114 -27.02 -2.34 20.56
CA TYR A 114 -25.75 -3.04 20.65
C TYR A 114 -24.77 -2.36 19.71
N ASP A 115 -23.95 -1.49 20.29
CA ASP A 115 -22.72 -1.01 19.70
C ASP A 115 -21.81 -2.26 19.48
N TYR A 116 -21.88 -2.84 18.28
CA TYR A 116 -20.92 -3.79 17.79
C TYR A 116 -19.64 -3.01 17.53
N SER A 117 -18.88 -2.70 18.56
CA SER A 117 -17.52 -2.21 18.41
C SER A 117 -16.69 -3.36 17.84
N ASN A 118 -16.83 -3.54 16.53
CA ASN A 118 -16.03 -4.47 15.75
C ASN A 118 -14.61 -3.94 15.65
N ASP A 119 -13.88 -3.99 16.75
CA ASP A 119 -12.54 -3.44 16.82
C ASP A 119 -11.52 -4.45 16.33
N TYR A 120 -10.77 -4.03 15.32
CA TYR A 120 -9.54 -4.70 14.98
C TYR A 120 -8.46 -4.32 15.97
N TYR A 121 -7.59 -5.27 16.29
CA TYR A 121 -6.35 -4.99 17.00
C TYR A 121 -5.16 -5.50 16.20
N THR A 122 -4.01 -4.89 16.44
CA THR A 122 -2.72 -5.30 15.89
C THR A 122 -1.87 -5.88 17.02
N GLU A 123 -1.48 -7.15 16.90
CA GLU A 123 -0.42 -7.74 17.71
C GLU A 123 0.93 -7.37 17.09
N ILE A 124 1.87 -6.95 17.91
CA ILE A 124 3.21 -6.51 17.52
C ILE A 124 4.21 -7.46 18.17
N TYR A 125 5.02 -8.13 17.34
CA TYR A 125 6.12 -8.98 17.78
C TYR A 125 7.43 -8.29 17.46
N LYS A 126 8.26 -8.03 18.50
CA LYS A 126 9.58 -7.43 18.32
C LYS A 126 10.67 -8.48 18.40
N PHE A 127 11.60 -8.40 17.47
CA PHE A 127 12.83 -9.17 17.44
C PHE A 127 14.00 -8.20 17.39
N ASP A 128 15.02 -8.46 18.19
CA ASP A 128 16.25 -7.67 18.18
C ASP A 128 17.23 -8.24 17.14
N ILE A 129 17.92 -7.34 16.46
CA ILE A 129 19.03 -7.62 15.58
C ILE A 129 20.32 -7.31 16.31
N SER A 130 21.15 -8.32 16.57
CA SER A 130 22.47 -8.12 17.18
C SER A 130 23.51 -7.62 16.18
N GLY A 131 24.62 -7.07 16.64
CA GLY A 131 25.66 -6.52 15.80
C GLY A 131 26.31 -7.54 14.82
N ASP A 132 26.15 -8.85 15.08
CA ASP A 132 26.54 -9.94 14.15
C ASP A 132 25.39 -10.38 13.24
N GLY A 133 24.30 -9.59 13.19
CA GLY A 133 23.14 -9.83 12.32
C GLY A 133 22.17 -10.91 12.77
N LYS A 134 22.39 -11.56 13.93
CA LYS A 134 21.49 -12.59 14.44
C LYS A 134 20.18 -11.96 14.94
N VAL A 135 19.09 -12.71 14.76
CA VAL A 135 17.74 -12.29 15.14
C VAL A 135 17.25 -13.11 16.33
N SER A 136 16.80 -12.43 17.38
CA SER A 136 16.22 -13.05 18.57
C SER A 136 14.89 -12.41 18.93
N TYR A 137 13.90 -13.23 19.32
CA TYR A 137 12.64 -12.72 19.85
C TYR A 137 12.87 -11.95 21.15
N ASN A 138 12.30 -10.75 21.23
CA ASN A 138 12.37 -9.89 22.41
C ASN A 138 11.04 -9.94 23.17
N THR A 139 10.00 -9.32 22.64
CA THR A 139 8.71 -9.14 23.31
C THR A 139 7.55 -9.02 22.34
N LYS A 140 6.33 -9.03 22.88
CA LYS A 140 5.12 -8.71 22.11
C LYS A 140 4.19 -7.79 22.91
N ASN A 141 3.38 -7.02 22.17
CA ASN A 141 2.27 -6.26 22.73
C ASN A 141 1.12 -6.20 21.72
N LYS A 142 -0.02 -5.64 22.10
CA LYS A 142 -1.16 -5.41 21.22
C LYS A 142 -1.73 -4.01 21.37
N ILE A 143 -2.33 -3.49 20.32
CA ILE A 143 -3.01 -2.19 20.31
C ILE A 143 -4.24 -2.24 19.41
N ILE A 144 -5.30 -1.51 19.80
CA ILE A 144 -6.52 -1.38 18.98
C ILE A 144 -6.22 -0.54 17.74
N GLY A 145 -6.67 -1.04 16.59
CA GLY A 145 -6.55 -0.44 15.26
C GLY A 145 -5.76 -1.31 14.29
N LYS A 146 -5.80 -0.92 13.00
CA LYS A 146 -5.10 -1.54 11.88
C LYS A 146 -4.00 -0.63 11.35
N THR A 147 -2.96 -1.24 10.81
CA THR A 147 -1.99 -0.58 9.92
C THR A 147 -2.34 -0.84 8.46
N ILE A 148 -1.80 -0.07 7.53
CA ILE A 148 -1.99 -0.30 6.09
C ILE A 148 -0.86 -1.18 5.55
N ASN A 149 0.38 -0.78 5.79
CA ASN A 149 1.58 -1.41 5.24
C ASN A 149 2.82 -1.04 6.08
N GLN A 150 3.99 -1.41 5.61
CA GLN A 150 5.27 -1.13 6.28
C GLN A 150 5.56 0.36 6.55
N TYR A 151 4.98 1.29 5.77
CA TYR A 151 5.17 2.74 5.97
C TYR A 151 4.31 3.31 7.10
N SER A 152 3.42 2.48 7.65
CA SER A 152 2.71 2.79 8.89
C SER A 152 3.57 2.58 10.14
N LEU A 153 4.81 2.13 9.97
CA LEU A 153 5.77 1.90 11.04
C LEU A 153 7.05 2.69 10.81
N ASP A 154 7.67 3.09 11.89
CA ASP A 154 8.96 3.71 11.93
C ASP A 154 9.62 3.45 13.29
N GLU A 155 10.94 3.41 13.32
CA GLU A 155 11.70 3.35 14.57
C GLU A 155 12.65 4.55 14.65
N GLN A 156 12.55 5.29 15.73
CA GLN A 156 13.48 6.38 16.04
C GLN A 156 13.91 6.30 17.49
N ASN A 157 15.21 6.42 17.74
CA ASN A 157 15.82 6.35 19.09
C ASN A 157 15.46 5.03 19.83
N GLY A 158 15.24 3.93 19.13
CA GLY A 158 14.82 2.65 19.70
C GLY A 158 13.32 2.55 20.04
N HIS A 159 12.55 3.61 19.79
CA HIS A 159 11.10 3.65 20.01
C HIS A 159 10.34 3.36 18.72
N LEU A 160 9.40 2.43 18.79
CA LEU A 160 8.50 2.13 17.67
C LEU A 160 7.41 3.20 17.58
N ARG A 161 7.25 3.81 16.42
CA ARG A 161 6.16 4.72 16.08
C ARG A 161 5.25 4.01 15.06
N ILE A 162 3.93 3.98 15.33
CA ILE A 162 2.99 3.24 14.51
C ILE A 162 1.74 4.07 14.20
N ALA A 163 1.39 4.17 12.92
CA ALA A 163 0.16 4.75 12.44
C ALA A 163 -0.93 3.68 12.37
N LEU A 164 -2.05 3.93 13.03
CA LEU A 164 -3.19 3.02 13.15
C LEU A 164 -4.48 3.74 12.80
N TYR A 165 -5.48 2.99 12.39
CA TYR A 165 -6.86 3.48 12.28
C TYR A 165 -7.85 2.46 12.80
N ASP A 166 -8.93 2.96 13.35
CA ASP A 166 -10.08 2.22 13.88
C ASP A 166 -11.40 2.97 13.57
N ASN A 167 -12.49 2.64 14.25
CA ASN A 167 -13.78 3.28 14.04
C ASN A 167 -13.81 4.75 14.48
N ASP A 168 -12.91 5.15 15.40
CA ASP A 168 -12.79 6.53 15.87
C ASP A 168 -11.84 7.38 15.01
N GLY A 169 -11.20 6.80 13.99
CA GLY A 169 -10.33 7.48 13.03
C GLY A 169 -8.89 6.99 13.06
N ALA A 170 -7.98 7.83 12.55
CA ALA A 170 -6.55 7.51 12.51
C ALA A 170 -5.81 8.13 13.70
N LYS A 171 -4.74 7.47 14.16
CA LYS A 171 -3.91 7.88 15.31
C LYS A 171 -2.48 7.41 15.17
N ILE A 172 -1.57 8.02 15.91
CA ILE A 172 -0.19 7.56 16.10
C ILE A 172 -0.03 7.04 17.52
N ALA A 173 0.56 5.87 17.68
CA ALA A 173 1.02 5.36 18.97
C ALA A 173 2.54 5.21 18.98
N ILE A 174 3.16 5.41 20.14
CA ILE A 174 4.61 5.30 20.35
C ILE A 174 4.88 4.34 21.49
N PHE A 175 5.84 3.44 21.27
CA PHE A 175 6.23 2.40 22.20
C PHE A 175 7.73 2.48 22.47
N ASP A 176 8.14 2.20 23.72
CA ASP A 176 9.54 2.06 24.10
C ASP A 176 10.16 0.76 23.56
N GLU A 177 11.43 0.53 23.89
CA GLU A 177 12.19 -0.66 23.46
C GLU A 177 11.57 -1.99 23.92
N ASN A 178 10.74 -1.98 24.96
CA ASN A 178 10.05 -3.15 25.50
C ASN A 178 8.60 -3.27 25.01
N LEU A 179 8.23 -2.50 24.00
CA LEU A 179 6.87 -2.35 23.49
C LEU A 179 5.85 -1.87 24.54
N LYS A 180 6.29 -1.15 25.58
CA LYS A 180 5.36 -0.43 26.46
C LYS A 180 4.93 0.85 25.76
N GLN A 181 3.62 1.09 25.65
CA GLN A 181 3.12 2.34 25.11
C GLN A 181 3.51 3.53 26.00
N ILE A 182 4.23 4.50 25.42
CA ILE A 182 4.68 5.73 26.09
C ILE A 182 3.91 6.96 25.62
N GLY A 183 3.32 6.92 24.42
CA GLY A 183 2.52 8.02 23.88
C GLY A 183 1.47 7.56 22.89
N ILE A 184 0.41 8.37 22.75
CA ILE A 184 -0.63 8.20 21.76
C ILE A 184 -1.21 9.57 21.40
N SER A 185 -1.47 9.82 20.11
CA SER A 185 -2.14 11.03 19.64
C SER A 185 -3.66 10.95 19.86
N ASN A 186 -4.33 12.10 19.78
CA ASN A 186 -5.76 12.10 19.52
C ASN A 186 -6.06 11.45 18.18
N HIS A 187 -7.26 10.88 18.02
CA HIS A 187 -7.76 10.46 16.73
C HIS A 187 -8.03 11.66 15.82
N VAL A 188 -7.78 11.48 14.53
CA VAL A 188 -8.18 12.40 13.47
C VAL A 188 -9.16 11.69 12.54
N ALA A 189 -10.04 12.45 11.87
CA ALA A 189 -10.94 11.95 10.83
C ALA A 189 -11.85 10.78 11.28
N LYS A 190 -12.67 11.02 12.30
CA LYS A 190 -13.59 10.00 12.83
C LYS A 190 -14.48 9.38 11.73
N GLY A 191 -14.47 8.04 11.67
CA GLY A 191 -15.25 7.26 10.72
C GLY A 191 -14.67 7.23 9.29
N GLU A 192 -13.43 7.71 9.12
CA GLU A 192 -12.70 7.62 7.86
C GLU A 192 -11.67 6.49 7.89
N LYS A 193 -11.37 5.97 6.71
CA LYS A 193 -10.31 4.98 6.53
C LYS A 193 -8.98 5.67 6.25
N MET A 194 -7.91 5.22 6.87
CA MET A 194 -6.56 5.65 6.52
C MET A 194 -6.11 4.99 5.21
N TYR A 195 -5.57 5.78 4.28
CA TYR A 195 -5.10 5.35 2.96
C TYR A 195 -3.59 5.35 2.82
N SER A 196 -2.92 6.29 3.47
CA SER A 196 -1.46 6.27 3.57
C SER A 196 -0.97 6.92 4.85
N SER A 197 0.27 6.61 5.18
CA SER A 197 1.02 7.23 6.27
C SER A 197 2.48 7.34 5.90
N ARG A 198 3.16 8.34 6.46
CA ARG A 198 4.60 8.53 6.28
C ARG A 198 5.22 9.20 7.51
N PHE A 199 6.31 8.64 7.98
CA PHE A 199 7.13 9.24 9.03
C PHE A 199 8.33 9.95 8.38
N MET A 200 8.63 11.17 8.86
CA MET A 200 9.78 11.98 8.44
C MET A 200 10.33 12.74 9.63
N GLY A 201 11.47 12.32 10.15
CA GLY A 201 12.04 12.93 11.36
C GLY A 201 11.05 12.92 12.53
N ASN A 202 10.79 14.06 13.12
CA ASN A 202 9.84 14.21 14.22
C ASN A 202 8.40 14.52 13.78
N LYS A 203 8.02 14.10 12.57
CA LYS A 203 6.67 14.30 12.03
C LYS A 203 6.11 13.01 11.46
N ALA A 204 4.79 12.87 11.53
CA ALA A 204 4.04 11.87 10.78
C ALA A 204 2.97 12.56 9.93
N TYR A 205 2.75 12.01 8.75
CA TYR A 205 1.75 12.44 7.80
C TYR A 205 0.75 11.32 7.62
N LEU A 206 -0.55 11.61 7.78
CA LEU A 206 -1.63 10.65 7.61
C LEU A 206 -2.60 11.17 6.54
N VAL A 207 -2.97 10.30 5.62
CA VAL A 207 -4.02 10.55 4.64
C VAL A 207 -5.20 9.66 5.00
N THR A 208 -6.35 10.27 5.22
CA THR A 208 -7.63 9.57 5.41
C THR A 208 -8.56 9.95 4.27
N TYR A 209 -9.66 9.23 4.08
CA TYR A 209 -10.61 9.52 3.02
C TYR A 209 -11.99 8.95 3.32
N LYS A 210 -12.99 9.79 3.09
CA LYS A 210 -14.40 9.40 2.98
C LYS A 210 -15.07 10.09 1.79
N THR A 211 -14.94 11.39 1.65
CA THR A 211 -15.46 12.22 0.53
C THR A 211 -14.47 13.29 0.11
N VAL A 212 -13.70 13.84 1.03
CA VAL A 212 -12.61 14.79 0.83
C VAL A 212 -11.39 14.27 1.57
N ASP A 213 -10.20 14.49 1.06
CA ASP A 213 -8.95 13.93 1.58
C ASP A 213 -8.20 14.92 2.47
N PRO A 214 -8.24 14.79 3.79
CA PRO A 214 -7.33 15.52 4.64
C PRO A 214 -5.96 14.82 4.73
N LEU A 215 -4.90 15.58 4.44
CA LEU A 215 -3.53 15.27 4.82
C LEU A 215 -3.28 15.88 6.20
N PHE A 216 -3.18 15.06 7.24
CA PHE A 216 -2.87 15.49 8.59
C PHE A 216 -1.36 15.50 8.85
N VAL A 217 -0.89 16.53 9.57
CA VAL A 217 0.46 16.62 10.09
C VAL A 217 0.46 16.41 11.60
N ILE A 218 1.26 15.47 12.08
CA ILE A 218 1.34 15.12 13.51
C ILE A 218 2.77 15.33 13.97
N ASP A 219 2.95 16.14 15.02
CA ASP A 219 4.23 16.35 15.72
C ASP A 219 4.53 15.20 16.65
N LEU A 220 5.71 14.64 16.52
CA LEU A 220 6.25 13.55 17.33
C LEU A 220 7.47 14.00 18.17
N SER A 221 7.76 15.31 18.23
CA SER A 221 8.90 15.84 19.00
C SER A 221 8.79 15.52 20.49
N ASN A 222 7.55 15.47 21.00
CA ASN A 222 7.25 14.95 22.32
C ASN A 222 6.61 13.56 22.19
N GLU A 223 7.43 12.53 22.32
CA GLU A 223 7.00 11.14 22.13
C GLU A 223 5.90 10.69 23.11
N THR A 224 5.81 11.32 24.30
CA THR A 224 4.76 11.00 25.28
C THR A 224 3.43 11.70 24.96
N LYS A 225 3.46 12.70 24.08
CA LYS A 225 2.27 13.49 23.72
C LYS A 225 2.31 13.89 22.24
N PRO A 226 2.18 12.94 21.29
CA PRO A 226 2.05 13.28 19.89
C PRO A 226 0.86 14.22 19.64
N THR A 227 1.04 15.27 18.85
CA THR A 227 0.05 16.36 18.71
C THR A 227 -0.27 16.61 17.23
N VAL A 228 -1.54 16.69 16.88
CA VAL A 228 -2.00 17.12 15.54
C VAL A 228 -1.72 18.61 15.39
N LEU A 229 -1.00 19.00 14.34
CA LEU A 229 -0.59 20.39 14.08
C LEU A 229 -1.44 21.05 13.02
N GLY A 230 -1.64 20.42 11.88
CA GLY A 230 -2.37 20.99 10.74
C GLY A 230 -3.00 19.92 9.88
N GLU A 231 -3.86 20.39 8.98
CA GLU A 231 -4.51 19.57 7.97
C GLU A 231 -4.62 20.32 6.65
N LEU A 232 -4.56 19.58 5.54
CA LEU A 232 -4.77 20.10 4.19
C LEU A 232 -5.88 19.30 3.52
N HIS A 233 -6.96 19.97 3.16
CA HIS A 233 -8.05 19.37 2.40
C HIS A 233 -7.87 19.59 0.91
N ILE A 234 -7.81 18.51 0.13
CA ILE A 234 -7.71 18.56 -1.34
C ILE A 234 -8.64 17.49 -1.93
N PRO A 235 -9.13 17.67 -3.18
CA PRO A 235 -9.85 16.61 -3.88
C PRO A 235 -8.98 15.37 -4.11
N GLY A 236 -9.59 14.18 -4.07
CA GLY A 236 -8.88 12.93 -4.25
C GLY A 236 -8.17 12.41 -3.00
N TYR A 237 -7.37 11.36 -3.11
CA TYR A 237 -6.63 10.77 -2.00
C TYR A 237 -5.32 10.13 -2.45
N SER A 238 -4.32 10.17 -1.56
CA SER A 238 -3.02 9.55 -1.79
C SER A 238 -2.95 8.18 -1.11
N THR A 239 -2.73 7.13 -1.90
CA THR A 239 -2.48 5.77 -1.37
C THR A 239 -1.03 5.55 -0.99
N TYR A 240 -0.14 6.43 -1.46
CA TYR A 240 1.28 6.42 -1.13
C TYR A 240 1.82 7.83 -0.97
N LEU A 241 2.61 8.06 0.07
CA LEU A 241 3.37 9.27 0.32
C LEU A 241 4.86 8.99 0.21
N HIS A 242 5.56 9.73 -0.65
CA HIS A 242 7.00 9.64 -0.84
C HIS A 242 7.70 10.94 -0.40
N PRO A 243 8.72 10.89 0.46
CA PRO A 243 9.51 12.08 0.77
C PRO A 243 10.23 12.59 -0.48
N TYR A 244 9.97 13.83 -0.87
CA TYR A 244 10.78 14.53 -1.87
C TYR A 244 12.05 15.09 -1.21
N ASP A 245 11.90 15.69 -0.02
CA ASP A 245 12.92 16.10 0.92
C ASP A 245 12.31 16.28 2.33
N GLU A 246 13.03 16.90 3.25
CA GLU A 246 12.58 17.12 4.63
C GLU A 246 11.33 18.01 4.77
N ASN A 247 11.03 18.84 3.76
CA ASN A 247 9.93 19.80 3.76
C ASN A 247 8.88 19.55 2.67
N HIS A 248 9.08 18.54 1.82
CA HIS A 248 8.16 18.27 0.70
C HIS A 248 7.82 16.79 0.58
N LEU A 249 6.57 16.52 0.20
CA LEU A 249 6.04 15.18 -0.03
C LEU A 249 5.47 15.05 -1.43
N ILE A 250 5.64 13.88 -2.03
CA ILE A 250 4.91 13.46 -3.24
C ILE A 250 3.79 12.53 -2.81
N GLY A 251 2.54 12.90 -3.06
CA GLY A 251 1.37 12.04 -2.91
C GLY A 251 1.03 11.38 -4.23
N ILE A 252 0.79 10.06 -4.22
CA ILE A 252 0.37 9.31 -5.40
C ILE A 252 -0.91 8.54 -5.05
N GLY A 253 -1.96 8.71 -5.86
CA GLY A 253 -3.27 8.12 -5.57
C GLY A 253 -4.28 8.39 -6.68
N MET A 254 -5.51 8.75 -6.28
CA MET A 254 -6.62 8.98 -7.20
C MET A 254 -7.16 10.39 -7.03
N GLU A 255 -7.54 11.01 -8.15
CA GLU A 255 -8.33 12.24 -8.17
C GLU A 255 -9.81 11.90 -8.04
N THR A 256 -10.56 12.75 -7.35
CA THR A 256 -12.00 12.60 -7.20
C THR A 256 -12.75 13.88 -7.42
N GLU A 257 -13.97 13.76 -7.91
CA GLU A 257 -14.93 14.85 -8.02
C GLU A 257 -16.10 14.60 -7.07
N GLU A 258 -16.52 15.64 -6.38
CA GLU A 258 -17.67 15.59 -5.49
C GLU A 258 -18.99 15.68 -6.27
N ILE A 259 -19.87 14.71 -6.06
CA ILE A 259 -21.23 14.68 -6.65
C ILE A 259 -22.23 14.99 -5.55
N VAL A 260 -22.86 16.17 -5.65
CA VAL A 260 -23.90 16.59 -4.73
C VAL A 260 -25.27 16.26 -5.30
N ASN A 261 -25.92 15.26 -4.73
CA ASN A 261 -27.29 14.88 -5.11
C ASN A 261 -28.30 15.77 -4.39
N LYS A 262 -29.26 16.33 -5.15
CA LYS A 262 -30.33 17.19 -4.62
C LYS A 262 -31.69 16.60 -4.96
N ASN A 263 -32.67 16.76 -4.08
CA ASN A 263 -34.07 16.42 -4.39
C ASN A 263 -34.73 17.47 -5.30
N SER A 264 -35.97 17.26 -5.67
CA SER A 264 -36.76 18.14 -6.56
C SER A 264 -36.95 19.58 -6.04
N ILE A 265 -36.75 19.81 -4.75
CA ILE A 265 -36.81 21.15 -4.13
C ILE A 265 -35.44 21.75 -3.85
N GLY A 266 -34.34 21.14 -4.43
CA GLY A 266 -32.97 21.65 -4.33
C GLY A 266 -32.25 21.32 -3.02
N LYS A 267 -32.87 20.56 -2.08
CA LYS A 267 -32.20 20.15 -0.84
C LYS A 267 -31.22 19.03 -1.11
N VAL A 268 -29.99 19.15 -0.60
CA VAL A 268 -28.97 18.10 -0.65
C VAL A 268 -29.47 16.85 0.07
N THR A 269 -29.49 15.72 -0.64
CA THR A 269 -29.90 14.41 -0.12
C THR A 269 -28.73 13.49 0.18
N SER A 270 -27.66 13.61 -0.60
CA SER A 270 -26.42 12.89 -0.37
C SER A 270 -25.27 13.58 -1.09
N THR A 271 -24.06 13.40 -0.58
CA THR A 271 -22.82 13.76 -1.23
C THR A 271 -22.02 12.48 -1.42
N THR A 272 -21.55 12.23 -2.65
CA THR A 272 -20.71 11.08 -3.00
C THR A 272 -19.50 11.58 -3.76
N SER A 273 -18.46 10.78 -3.86
CA SER A 273 -17.28 11.10 -4.68
C SER A 273 -17.14 10.10 -5.82
N LYS A 274 -16.67 10.58 -6.97
CA LYS A 274 -16.38 9.78 -8.16
C LYS A 274 -14.91 9.92 -8.50
N ILE A 275 -14.21 8.81 -8.70
CA ILE A 275 -12.83 8.83 -9.20
C ILE A 275 -12.85 9.35 -10.64
N THR A 276 -11.93 10.27 -10.95
CA THR A 276 -11.81 10.90 -12.28
C THR A 276 -10.48 10.60 -12.97
N GLY A 277 -9.47 10.14 -12.23
CA GLY A 277 -8.17 9.77 -12.79
C GLY A 277 -7.18 9.38 -11.71
N MET A 278 -5.98 8.98 -12.13
CA MET A 278 -4.84 8.81 -11.24
C MET A 278 -4.17 10.16 -11.00
N LYS A 279 -3.81 10.47 -9.75
CA LYS A 279 -3.22 11.73 -9.36
C LYS A 279 -1.83 11.56 -8.77
N MET A 280 -0.93 12.47 -9.14
CA MET A 280 0.28 12.76 -8.38
C MET A 280 0.26 14.23 -7.95
N ALA A 281 0.60 14.49 -6.70
CA ALA A 281 0.63 15.83 -6.12
C ALA A 281 1.94 16.07 -5.37
N LEU A 282 2.44 17.30 -5.40
CA LEU A 282 3.61 17.75 -4.63
C LEU A 282 3.13 18.70 -3.54
N PHE A 283 3.48 18.38 -2.29
CA PHE A 283 3.09 19.14 -1.11
C PHE A 283 4.28 19.83 -0.48
N ASP A 284 4.07 21.08 -0.06
CA ASP A 284 4.94 21.80 0.87
C ASP A 284 4.39 21.58 2.30
N VAL A 285 5.21 21.02 3.16
CA VAL A 285 4.93 20.75 4.57
C VAL A 285 5.94 21.45 5.49
N SER A 286 6.60 22.50 4.98
CA SER A 286 7.54 23.31 5.75
C SER A 286 6.82 24.10 6.85
N ASP A 287 5.66 24.69 6.56
CA ASP A 287 4.73 25.18 7.57
C ASP A 287 3.76 24.05 7.96
N VAL A 288 4.06 23.41 9.07
CA VAL A 288 3.31 22.27 9.58
C VAL A 288 1.86 22.57 9.97
N ASN A 289 1.54 23.84 10.23
CA ASN A 289 0.19 24.27 10.59
C ASN A 289 -0.65 24.60 9.34
N ASN A 290 0.01 24.90 8.21
CA ASN A 290 -0.62 25.29 6.96
C ASN A 290 0.05 24.59 5.77
N PRO A 291 0.01 23.25 5.68
CA PRO A 291 0.54 22.52 4.54
C PRO A 291 -0.19 22.94 3.26
N THR A 292 0.53 22.99 2.13
CA THR A 292 -0.02 23.43 0.85
C THR A 292 0.32 22.47 -0.28
N GLN A 293 -0.52 22.43 -1.32
CA GLN A 293 -0.23 21.73 -2.55
C GLN A 293 0.47 22.69 -3.54
N LEU A 294 1.71 22.37 -3.91
CA LEU A 294 2.49 23.18 -4.88
C LEU A 294 2.08 22.90 -6.32
N SER A 295 1.90 21.62 -6.65
CA SER A 295 1.53 21.20 -8.01
C SER A 295 0.83 19.84 -8.00
N GLN A 296 0.14 19.53 -9.09
CA GLN A 296 -0.41 18.21 -9.34
C GLN A 296 -0.39 17.86 -10.83
N THR A 297 -0.49 16.59 -11.14
CA THR A 297 -0.78 16.06 -12.46
C THR A 297 -1.80 14.95 -12.36
N ILE A 298 -2.75 14.91 -13.31
CA ILE A 298 -3.77 13.86 -13.42
C ILE A 298 -3.47 13.04 -14.67
N ILE A 299 -3.53 11.73 -14.53
CA ILE A 299 -3.22 10.77 -15.60
C ILE A 299 -4.49 10.00 -15.92
N GLY A 300 -4.91 10.05 -17.18
CA GLY A 300 -6.04 9.29 -17.71
C GLY A 300 -7.37 9.57 -17.05
N ASP A 301 -8.24 8.56 -17.02
CA ASP A 301 -9.59 8.61 -16.44
C ASP A 301 -9.73 7.67 -15.20
N SER A 302 -10.97 7.49 -14.74
CA SER A 302 -11.31 6.66 -13.56
C SER A 302 -10.85 5.19 -13.65
N ARG A 303 -10.52 4.69 -14.83
CA ARG A 303 -10.05 3.32 -15.08
C ARG A 303 -8.54 3.20 -15.04
N THR A 304 -7.82 4.34 -15.07
CA THR A 304 -6.35 4.37 -15.03
C THR A 304 -5.83 3.78 -13.74
N THR A 305 -4.86 2.89 -13.85
CA THR A 305 -4.27 2.17 -12.73
C THR A 305 -2.74 2.17 -12.82
N SER A 306 -2.10 1.91 -11.70
CA SER A 306 -0.64 1.75 -11.62
C SER A 306 -0.27 0.76 -10.53
N ALA A 307 0.80 0.01 -10.74
CA ALA A 307 1.36 -0.86 -9.73
C ALA A 307 1.77 -0.09 -8.44
N ILE A 308 2.10 1.20 -8.55
CA ILE A 308 2.48 2.05 -7.41
C ILE A 308 1.36 2.17 -6.36
N LEU A 309 0.09 2.11 -6.78
CA LEU A 309 -1.06 2.26 -5.88
C LEU A 309 -1.15 1.13 -4.83
N THR A 310 -0.55 -0.02 -5.12
CA THR A 310 -0.53 -1.19 -4.22
C THR A 310 0.88 -1.64 -3.86
N ASN A 311 1.87 -1.29 -4.65
CA ASN A 311 3.27 -1.66 -4.45
C ASN A 311 4.19 -0.44 -4.62
N PRO A 312 4.51 0.27 -3.54
CA PRO A 312 5.38 1.46 -3.59
C PRO A 312 6.78 1.23 -4.18
N LYS A 313 7.24 -0.03 -4.25
CA LYS A 313 8.52 -0.37 -4.91
C LYS A 313 8.50 -0.19 -6.43
N ALA A 314 7.32 0.07 -7.03
CA ALA A 314 7.19 0.40 -8.44
C ALA A 314 7.60 1.84 -8.76
N LEU A 315 7.74 2.71 -7.76
CA LEU A 315 8.25 4.07 -7.92
C LEU A 315 9.77 4.04 -8.18
N LEU A 316 10.19 4.74 -9.22
CA LEU A 316 11.56 5.20 -9.40
C LEU A 316 11.62 6.70 -9.13
N PHE A 317 12.40 7.10 -8.13
CA PHE A 317 12.57 8.51 -7.78
C PHE A 317 14.04 8.84 -7.52
N SER A 318 14.48 9.98 -8.04
CA SER A 318 15.77 10.58 -7.73
C SER A 318 15.65 12.11 -7.73
N LYS A 319 15.80 12.70 -6.55
CA LYS A 319 15.81 14.17 -6.41
C LYS A 319 16.96 14.79 -7.18
N GLU A 320 18.15 14.19 -7.11
CA GLU A 320 19.36 14.68 -7.81
C GLU A 320 19.17 14.75 -9.32
N LYS A 321 18.58 13.70 -9.92
CA LYS A 321 18.29 13.63 -11.35
C LYS A 321 16.98 14.34 -11.73
N GLN A 322 16.26 14.89 -10.77
CA GLN A 322 14.90 15.41 -10.94
C GLN A 322 13.98 14.40 -11.64
N LEU A 323 14.12 13.14 -11.31
CA LEU A 323 13.46 12.01 -11.97
C LEU A 323 12.36 11.43 -11.10
N LEU A 324 11.18 11.26 -11.67
CA LEU A 324 10.13 10.41 -11.15
C LEU A 324 9.59 9.55 -12.29
N ALA A 325 9.50 8.23 -12.08
CA ALA A 325 8.93 7.37 -13.10
C ALA A 325 8.14 6.21 -12.49
N ILE A 326 7.03 5.86 -13.11
CA ILE A 326 6.06 4.86 -12.65
C ILE A 326 5.47 4.07 -13.81
N PRO A 327 5.13 2.78 -13.61
CA PRO A 327 4.33 2.03 -14.58
C PRO A 327 2.88 2.49 -14.49
N VAL A 328 2.22 2.72 -15.62
CA VAL A 328 0.82 3.16 -15.70
C VAL A 328 0.10 2.40 -16.79
N ASN A 329 -1.09 1.88 -16.44
CA ASN A 329 -2.09 1.45 -17.40
C ASN A 329 -3.03 2.64 -17.61
N ASN A 330 -2.80 3.40 -18.67
CA ASN A 330 -3.51 4.63 -18.96
C ASN A 330 -4.77 4.38 -19.77
N TYR A 331 -5.88 4.95 -19.33
CA TYR A 331 -7.16 4.99 -20.03
C TYR A 331 -7.56 6.46 -20.22
N SER A 332 -8.16 6.81 -21.35
CA SER A 332 -8.65 8.15 -21.63
C SER A 332 -9.94 8.09 -22.43
N GLU A 333 -10.87 9.00 -22.18
CA GLU A 333 -12.13 9.14 -22.93
C GLU A 333 -11.95 9.92 -24.23
N ASP A 334 -10.83 10.64 -24.40
CA ASP A 334 -10.53 11.45 -25.60
C ASP A 334 -10.13 10.56 -26.78
N PHE A 335 -11.10 9.81 -27.32
CA PHE A 335 -10.99 9.18 -28.61
C PHE A 335 -12.01 9.84 -29.55
N GLU A 336 -11.57 10.80 -30.37
CA GLU A 336 -12.36 11.28 -31.50
C GLU A 336 -12.63 10.10 -32.43
N ILE A 337 -13.89 9.70 -32.49
CA ILE A 337 -14.36 8.77 -33.51
C ILE A 337 -14.38 9.56 -34.83
N ASP A 338 -13.50 9.20 -35.76
CA ASP A 338 -13.59 9.69 -37.13
C ASP A 338 -14.98 9.32 -37.69
N SER A 339 -15.85 10.31 -37.80
CA SER A 339 -17.25 10.18 -38.19
C SER A 339 -17.45 9.91 -39.71
N SER A 340 -16.41 9.50 -40.42
CA SER A 340 -16.45 9.19 -41.85
C SER A 340 -16.76 7.73 -42.17
N ILE A 341 -17.11 6.87 -41.19
CA ILE A 341 -17.50 5.47 -41.45
C ILE A 341 -19.01 5.31 -41.41
N ASP A 342 -19.52 4.90 -42.56
CA ASP A 342 -20.92 4.71 -42.95
C ASP A 342 -21.83 3.96 -41.96
N SER A 343 -23.08 4.40 -41.96
CA SER A 343 -24.20 4.21 -41.02
C SER A 343 -24.90 2.83 -41.04
N TYR A 344 -24.21 1.70 -41.24
CA TYR A 344 -24.91 0.40 -41.28
C TYR A 344 -24.46 -0.64 -40.20
N SER A 345 -23.65 -0.28 -39.24
CA SER A 345 -23.17 -1.21 -38.22
C SER A 345 -23.57 -0.85 -36.78
N SER A 346 -24.55 0.02 -36.58
CA SER A 346 -24.82 0.69 -35.27
C SER A 346 -25.40 -0.20 -34.17
N ILE A 347 -25.73 -1.46 -34.41
CA ILE A 347 -26.26 -2.36 -33.34
C ILE A 347 -25.22 -3.36 -32.86
N VAL A 348 -24.23 -3.72 -33.66
CA VAL A 348 -23.14 -4.62 -33.25
C VAL A 348 -22.03 -3.85 -32.54
N ASP A 349 -21.86 -2.56 -32.86
CA ASP A 349 -20.82 -1.70 -32.31
C ASP A 349 -21.06 -1.25 -30.87
N SER A 350 -22.30 -1.28 -30.35
CA SER A 350 -22.56 -0.93 -28.97
C SER A 350 -21.97 -1.92 -27.95
N TYR A 351 -21.78 -3.20 -28.37
CA TYR A 351 -21.11 -4.20 -27.52
C TYR A 351 -19.60 -4.26 -27.73
N THR A 352 -19.09 -3.75 -28.85
CA THR A 352 -17.65 -3.71 -29.15
C THR A 352 -16.96 -2.43 -28.65
N ASN A 353 -17.72 -1.35 -28.42
CA ASN A 353 -17.16 -0.08 -27.92
C ASN A 353 -16.67 -0.12 -26.47
N TYR A 354 -17.09 -1.10 -25.65
CA TYR A 354 -16.56 -1.28 -24.30
C TYR A 354 -15.08 -1.71 -24.28
N ASN A 355 -14.53 -2.20 -25.37
CA ASN A 355 -13.16 -2.70 -25.47
C ASN A 355 -12.16 -1.73 -26.14
N LYS A 356 -12.60 -0.55 -26.61
CA LYS A 356 -11.73 0.39 -27.37
C LYS A 356 -11.08 1.50 -26.53
N SER A 357 -11.27 1.51 -25.22
CA SER A 357 -10.83 2.63 -24.37
C SER A 357 -9.48 2.42 -23.68
N TYR A 358 -8.74 1.35 -23.97
CA TYR A 358 -7.37 1.18 -23.52
C TYR A 358 -6.44 2.00 -24.42
N VAL A 359 -5.76 2.98 -23.84
CA VAL A 359 -4.95 3.93 -24.61
C VAL A 359 -3.48 3.53 -24.63
N SER A 360 -2.89 3.14 -23.51
CA SER A 360 -1.51 2.64 -23.49
C SER A 360 -1.10 2.11 -22.11
N GLU A 361 -0.30 1.04 -22.10
CA GLU A 361 0.52 0.65 -20.98
C GLU A 361 1.93 1.19 -21.18
N GLY A 362 2.50 1.87 -20.19
CA GLY A 362 3.83 2.45 -20.30
C GLY A 362 4.46 2.79 -18.97
N TYR A 363 5.77 2.97 -19.02
CA TYR A 363 6.54 3.53 -17.94
C TYR A 363 6.63 5.04 -18.15
N PHE A 364 5.83 5.79 -17.38
CA PHE A 364 5.72 7.24 -17.50
C PHE A 364 6.88 7.89 -16.78
N VAL A 365 7.68 8.64 -17.50
CA VAL A 365 8.90 9.29 -17.02
C VAL A 365 8.66 10.79 -16.91
N TYR A 366 8.80 11.33 -15.71
CA TYR A 366 8.62 12.75 -15.42
C TYR A 366 9.94 13.38 -14.99
N LYS A 367 10.15 14.65 -15.41
CA LYS A 367 11.02 15.56 -14.71
C LYS A 367 10.22 16.19 -13.58
N ILE A 368 10.75 16.16 -12.35
CA ILE A 368 10.10 16.74 -11.17
C ILE A 368 11.04 17.67 -10.42
N ASN A 369 10.56 18.85 -10.09
CA ASN A 369 11.20 19.75 -9.15
C ASN A 369 10.15 20.65 -8.46
N ILE A 370 10.55 21.34 -7.40
CA ILE A 370 9.64 22.15 -6.56
C ILE A 370 9.01 23.30 -7.35
N ASN A 371 9.78 23.94 -8.28
CA ASN A 371 9.33 25.15 -8.97
C ASN A 371 8.39 24.83 -10.15
N ASP A 372 8.72 23.79 -10.91
CA ASP A 372 8.04 23.45 -12.16
C ASP A 372 7.01 22.32 -11.99
N GLY A 373 7.00 21.63 -10.84
CA GLY A 373 6.12 20.50 -10.56
C GLY A 373 6.45 19.27 -11.42
N PHE A 374 5.41 18.64 -11.97
CA PHE A 374 5.51 17.42 -12.77
C PHE A 374 5.49 17.73 -14.27
N ASN A 375 6.57 17.43 -14.97
CA ASN A 375 6.69 17.60 -16.43
C ASN A 375 6.91 16.22 -17.07
N LEU A 376 5.92 15.72 -17.81
CA LEU A 376 6.04 14.45 -18.53
C LEU A 376 7.14 14.56 -19.58
N LYS A 377 8.18 13.73 -19.44
CA LYS A 377 9.31 13.65 -20.37
C LYS A 377 9.00 12.69 -21.52
N GLY A 378 8.29 11.61 -21.24
CA GLY A 378 7.86 10.63 -22.22
C GLY A 378 7.39 9.31 -21.57
N VAL A 379 7.04 8.37 -22.43
CA VAL A 379 6.51 7.06 -22.04
C VAL A 379 7.29 5.96 -22.75
N ILE A 380 7.78 4.98 -21.98
CA ILE A 380 8.44 3.78 -22.51
C ILE A 380 7.45 2.63 -22.47
N THR A 381 7.06 2.10 -23.62
CA THR A 381 6.13 0.96 -23.72
C THR A 381 6.89 -0.35 -23.97
N HIS A 382 6.37 -1.44 -23.41
CA HIS A 382 6.81 -2.81 -23.69
C HIS A 382 5.85 -3.55 -24.63
N GLU A 383 4.79 -2.88 -25.10
CA GLU A 383 3.86 -3.48 -26.05
C GLU A 383 4.54 -3.77 -27.39
N THR A 384 4.43 -5.00 -27.84
CA THR A 384 4.80 -5.38 -29.20
C THR A 384 3.54 -5.30 -30.07
N SER A 385 3.42 -4.23 -30.85
CA SER A 385 2.37 -4.12 -31.87
C SER A 385 2.63 -5.13 -33.00
N GLN A 386 2.18 -6.37 -32.85
CA GLN A 386 2.05 -7.26 -34.01
C GLN A 386 0.76 -6.90 -34.76
N LYS A 387 0.88 -6.02 -35.75
CA LYS A 387 -0.12 -5.90 -36.82
C LYS A 387 -0.16 -7.21 -37.62
N ASN A 388 -0.99 -8.13 -37.21
CA ASN A 388 -1.37 -9.23 -38.11
C ASN A 388 -2.19 -8.67 -39.26
N LYS A 389 -1.56 -8.51 -40.44
CA LYS A 389 -2.14 -7.95 -41.66
C LYS A 389 -3.29 -8.80 -42.28
N ASN A 390 -3.68 -9.92 -41.69
CA ASN A 390 -4.59 -10.90 -42.31
C ASN A 390 -5.78 -11.33 -41.47
N GLN A 391 -6.14 -10.63 -40.40
CA GLN A 391 -7.38 -10.93 -39.67
C GLN A 391 -8.24 -9.68 -39.52
N SER A 392 -9.46 -9.76 -40.06
CA SER A 392 -10.54 -8.76 -39.94
C SER A 392 -11.19 -8.70 -38.55
N SER A 393 -10.64 -9.35 -37.58
CA SER A 393 -10.92 -9.20 -36.15
C SER A 393 -9.65 -8.76 -35.46
N TYR A 394 -9.67 -7.58 -34.81
CA TYR A 394 -8.63 -7.14 -33.91
C TYR A 394 -8.63 -8.03 -32.67
N SER A 395 -8.05 -9.20 -32.79
CA SER A 395 -7.63 -9.97 -31.61
C SER A 395 -6.41 -9.26 -31.05
N TYR A 396 -6.64 -8.32 -30.12
CA TYR A 396 -5.59 -7.89 -29.23
C TYR A 396 -5.24 -9.11 -28.38
N ASN A 397 -4.16 -9.79 -28.72
CA ASN A 397 -3.53 -10.71 -27.80
C ASN A 397 -3.00 -9.87 -26.64
N TYR A 398 -3.84 -9.73 -25.61
CA TYR A 398 -3.49 -9.27 -24.29
C TYR A 398 -2.53 -10.30 -23.64
N TYR A 399 -1.35 -10.44 -24.19
CA TYR A 399 -0.22 -10.96 -23.40
C TYR A 399 0.34 -9.74 -22.70
N ASN A 400 -0.20 -9.52 -21.51
CA ASN A 400 0.19 -8.49 -20.58
C ASN A 400 1.68 -8.56 -20.31
N SER A 401 2.45 -7.71 -20.98
CA SER A 401 3.80 -7.40 -20.57
C SER A 401 3.74 -6.46 -19.36
N LYS A 402 3.05 -6.90 -18.29
CA LYS A 402 2.83 -6.09 -17.10
C LYS A 402 4.12 -5.44 -16.64
N LEU A 403 4.16 -4.12 -16.73
CA LEU A 403 5.29 -3.33 -16.27
C LEU A 403 5.37 -3.39 -14.75
N LEU A 404 6.50 -3.83 -14.23
CA LEU A 404 6.70 -4.09 -12.80
C LEU A 404 7.40 -2.94 -12.11
N ARG A 405 8.53 -2.50 -12.65
CA ARG A 405 9.38 -1.45 -12.07
C ARG A 405 10.43 -0.96 -13.04
N GLY A 406 11.11 0.12 -12.66
CA GLY A 406 12.30 0.61 -13.33
C GLY A 406 13.41 0.91 -12.34
N LEU A 407 14.63 0.99 -12.87
CA LEU A 407 15.81 1.46 -12.17
C LEU A 407 16.72 2.21 -13.16
N TYR A 408 17.63 3.01 -12.65
CA TYR A 408 18.67 3.59 -13.51
C TYR A 408 20.06 3.21 -13.01
N ILE A 409 20.99 3.07 -13.96
CA ILE A 409 22.42 2.92 -13.71
C ILE A 409 23.11 3.93 -14.62
N ASP A 410 23.85 4.85 -14.05
CA ASP A 410 24.47 5.99 -14.76
C ASP A 410 23.43 6.77 -15.56
N ASN A 411 23.50 6.74 -16.89
CA ASN A 411 22.54 7.40 -17.79
C ASN A 411 21.64 6.41 -18.55
N ASN A 412 21.50 5.19 -18.06
CA ASN A 412 20.64 4.15 -18.61
C ASN A 412 19.43 3.91 -17.70
N LEU A 413 18.25 4.00 -18.28
CA LEU A 413 16.97 3.68 -17.63
C LEU A 413 16.56 2.26 -18.03
N TYR A 414 16.47 1.37 -17.05
CA TYR A 414 16.01 0.00 -17.23
C TYR A 414 14.55 -0.08 -16.83
N THR A 415 13.68 -0.51 -17.73
CA THR A 415 12.28 -0.80 -17.45
C THR A 415 12.02 -2.29 -17.57
N ILE A 416 11.34 -2.87 -16.57
CA ILE A 416 11.20 -4.31 -16.40
C ILE A 416 9.72 -4.67 -16.46
N SER A 417 9.39 -5.59 -17.37
CA SER A 417 8.09 -6.25 -17.44
C SER A 417 8.21 -7.75 -17.19
N GLU A 418 7.10 -8.47 -17.19
CA GLU A 418 7.12 -9.94 -17.08
C GLU A 418 7.80 -10.62 -18.28
N THR A 419 7.91 -9.94 -19.42
CA THR A 419 8.37 -10.54 -20.69
C THR A 419 9.66 -9.92 -21.24
N ALA A 420 10.06 -8.74 -20.76
CA ALA A 420 11.24 -8.04 -21.28
C ALA A 420 11.87 -7.08 -20.26
N ILE A 421 13.16 -6.82 -20.48
CA ILE A 421 13.88 -5.68 -19.91
C ILE A 421 14.28 -4.79 -21.08
N LYS A 422 13.88 -3.51 -21.04
CA LYS A 422 14.33 -2.49 -21.98
C LYS A 422 15.33 -1.57 -21.32
N VAL A 423 16.34 -1.17 -22.07
CA VAL A 423 17.34 -0.18 -21.68
C VAL A 423 17.17 1.03 -22.59
N ASN A 424 16.87 2.16 -21.99
CA ASN A 424 16.68 3.43 -22.68
C ASN A 424 17.69 4.46 -22.18
N ASN A 425 18.10 5.38 -23.03
CA ASN A 425 18.86 6.54 -22.57
C ASN A 425 18.00 7.37 -21.63
N LEU A 426 18.53 7.72 -20.43
CA LEU A 426 17.76 8.46 -19.42
C LEU A 426 17.40 9.86 -19.87
N ASP A 427 18.24 10.51 -20.71
CA ASP A 427 18.02 11.89 -21.15
C ASP A 427 17.10 11.98 -22.36
N THR A 428 17.22 11.08 -23.34
CA THR A 428 16.43 11.14 -24.60
C THR A 428 15.26 10.17 -24.61
N LEU A 429 15.25 9.19 -23.73
CA LEU A 429 14.34 8.02 -23.69
C LEU A 429 14.42 7.12 -24.92
N GLU A 430 15.41 7.31 -25.80
CA GLU A 430 15.65 6.44 -26.95
C GLU A 430 16.06 5.04 -26.49
N LEU A 431 15.53 4.01 -27.16
CA LEU A 431 15.86 2.63 -26.90
C LEU A 431 17.34 2.34 -27.26
N ILE A 432 18.09 1.80 -26.31
CA ILE A 432 19.47 1.35 -26.51
C ILE A 432 19.51 -0.15 -26.74
N ASP A 433 18.79 -0.93 -25.92
CA ASP A 433 18.81 -2.39 -25.97
C ASP A 433 17.54 -3.01 -25.38
N GLU A 434 17.24 -4.26 -25.75
CA GLU A 434 16.10 -5.02 -25.25
C GLU A 434 16.49 -6.49 -25.02
N LEU A 435 16.24 -6.98 -23.80
CA LEU A 435 16.37 -8.39 -23.43
C LEU A 435 14.97 -8.99 -23.26
N LYS A 436 14.61 -9.99 -24.05
CA LYS A 436 13.38 -10.76 -23.86
C LYS A 436 13.56 -11.82 -22.78
N ILE A 437 12.62 -11.86 -21.84
CA ILE A 437 12.53 -12.84 -20.77
C ILE A 437 11.57 -13.93 -21.24
N LYS A 438 12.00 -15.19 -21.17
CA LYS A 438 11.19 -16.35 -21.59
C LYS A 438 10.28 -16.79 -20.44
#